data_208f9f2b14c4826e23ddf8a59821a228
#
_entry.id   208f9f2b14c4826e23ddf8a59821a228
#
_cell.length_a   1.000
_cell.length_b   1.000
_cell.length_c   1.000
_cell.angle_alpha   90.00
_cell.angle_beta   90.00
_cell.angle_gamma   90.00
#
_symmetry.space_group_name_H-M   'P 1'
#
loop_
_entity.id
_entity.type
_entity.pdbx_description
1 polymer ?
#
loop_
_entity_poly.entity_id
_entity_poly.type
_entity_poly.pdbx_seq_one_letter_code
_entity_poly.pdbx_strand_id
1 'polypeptide(L)'
;MKEKENRNDKKIEPSPKLEKELLIRWIVDALWRTLVHYGYWLKEVEYQYGMKVAFEVEKEAGETSSAIQLRRLAKILNIELKNGIPAALYRLDEKQLEELLDALCLNWLANDGVWFQAIESEVPRSRAAGHPIL
;
A
#
# COMPACT_ATOMS: atom_id res chain seq x y z
N MET A 1 31.11 -48.08 -23.81
CA MET A 1 31.05 -47.62 -22.41
C MET A 1 30.13 -46.45 -22.33
N LYS A 2 28.94 -46.64 -21.81
CA LYS A 2 27.97 -45.53 -21.62
C LYS A 2 28.21 -44.96 -20.24
N GLU A 3 28.72 -43.72 -20.19
CA GLU A 3 28.75 -42.93 -18.96
C GLU A 3 27.32 -42.66 -18.49
N LYS A 4 27.00 -43.18 -17.33
CA LYS A 4 25.75 -42.84 -16.63
C LYS A 4 25.90 -41.42 -16.06
N GLU A 5 25.26 -40.49 -16.71
CA GLU A 5 25.03 -39.14 -16.20
C GLU A 5 24.22 -39.25 -14.91
N ASN A 6 24.91 -39.11 -13.80
CA ASN A 6 24.32 -39.09 -12.47
C ASN A 6 23.68 -37.70 -12.28
N ARG A 7 22.46 -37.53 -12.79
CA ARG A 7 21.62 -36.36 -12.43
C ARG A 7 21.29 -36.50 -10.96
N ASN A 8 22.04 -35.79 -10.17
CA ASN A 8 21.74 -35.57 -8.77
C ASN A 8 20.50 -34.69 -8.73
N ASP A 9 19.33 -35.30 -8.83
CA ASP A 9 18.05 -34.63 -8.57
C ASP A 9 18.03 -34.23 -7.09
N LYS A 10 18.65 -33.07 -6.79
CA LYS A 10 18.44 -32.39 -5.51
C LYS A 10 16.95 -32.14 -5.43
N LYS A 11 16.23 -32.99 -4.72
CA LYS A 11 14.87 -32.68 -4.28
C LYS A 11 14.94 -31.32 -3.57
N ILE A 12 14.35 -30.31 -4.20
CA ILE A 12 14.18 -29.02 -3.57
C ILE A 12 13.21 -29.27 -2.41
N GLU A 13 13.72 -29.24 -1.19
CA GLU A 13 12.87 -29.35 -0.02
C GLU A 13 11.93 -28.14 0.01
N PRO A 14 10.63 -28.35 0.25
CA PRO A 14 9.70 -27.25 0.35
C PRO A 14 10.15 -26.32 1.48
N SER A 15 10.16 -25.00 1.22
CA SER A 15 10.47 -23.98 2.21
C SER A 15 9.65 -24.21 3.49
N PRO A 16 10.24 -24.08 4.68
CA PRO A 16 9.50 -24.25 5.92
C PRO A 16 8.28 -23.33 5.95
N LYS A 17 7.16 -23.85 6.45
CA LYS A 17 5.93 -23.09 6.60
C LYS A 17 6.22 -21.84 7.45
N LEU A 18 5.94 -20.66 6.91
CA LEU A 18 6.04 -19.42 7.65
C LEU A 18 5.09 -19.45 8.84
N GLU A 19 5.54 -18.96 9.99
CA GLU A 19 4.71 -18.80 11.15
C GLU A 19 3.57 -17.80 10.86
N LYS A 20 2.41 -18.05 11.40
CA LYS A 20 1.21 -17.23 11.18
C LYS A 20 1.44 -15.76 11.50
N GLU A 21 2.16 -15.45 12.59
CA GLU A 21 2.45 -14.06 12.95
C GLU A 21 3.34 -13.35 11.93
N LEU A 22 4.32 -14.05 11.38
CA LEU A 22 5.18 -13.51 10.34
C LEU A 22 4.41 -13.21 9.06
N LEU A 23 3.50 -14.10 8.67
CA LEU A 23 2.60 -13.88 7.53
C LEU A 23 1.70 -12.66 7.75
N ILE A 24 1.15 -12.49 8.95
CA ILE A 24 0.34 -11.33 9.29
C ILE A 24 1.16 -10.04 9.18
N ARG A 25 2.37 -10.02 9.69
CA ARG A 25 3.27 -8.87 9.56
C ARG A 25 3.58 -8.53 8.10
N TRP A 26 3.85 -9.53 7.28
CA TRP A 26 4.09 -9.33 5.86
C TRP A 26 2.86 -8.78 5.13
N ILE A 27 1.66 -9.20 5.52
CA ILE A 27 0.42 -8.65 4.98
C ILE A 27 0.28 -7.16 5.33
N VAL A 28 0.50 -6.80 6.58
CA VAL A 28 0.46 -5.39 7.02
C VAL A 28 1.50 -4.55 6.29
N ASP A 29 2.74 -5.05 6.19
CA ASP A 29 3.81 -4.38 5.44
C ASP A 29 3.44 -4.19 3.97
N ALA A 30 2.84 -5.17 3.34
CA ALA A 30 2.40 -5.08 1.95
C ALA A 30 1.32 -4.02 1.75
N LEU A 31 0.39 -3.87 2.70
CA LEU A 31 -0.67 -2.88 2.63
C LEU A 31 -0.11 -1.44 2.64
N TRP A 32 0.73 -1.10 3.60
CA TRP A 32 1.27 0.26 3.66
C TRP A 32 2.31 0.53 2.57
N ARG A 33 3.08 -0.46 2.13
CA ARG A 33 4.02 -0.32 1.00
C ARG A 33 3.30 -0.06 -0.32
N THR A 34 2.12 -0.61 -0.50
CA THR A 34 1.29 -0.29 -1.67
C THR A 34 0.93 1.19 -1.71
N LEU A 35 0.60 1.80 -0.57
CA LEU A 35 0.32 3.23 -0.49
C LEU A 35 1.55 4.09 -0.83
N VAL A 36 2.72 3.72 -0.33
CA VAL A 36 3.99 4.40 -0.65
C VAL A 36 4.30 4.28 -2.14
N HIS A 37 4.14 3.10 -2.72
CA HIS A 37 4.37 2.87 -4.15
C HIS A 37 3.44 3.72 -5.02
N TYR A 38 2.18 3.84 -4.63
CA TYR A 38 1.21 4.71 -5.28
C TYR A 38 1.65 6.19 -5.25
N GLY A 39 2.16 6.66 -4.12
CA GLY A 39 2.71 8.00 -3.97
C GLY A 39 3.91 8.27 -4.89
N TYR A 40 4.78 7.31 -5.10
CA TYR A 40 5.89 7.42 -6.05
C TYR A 40 5.42 7.63 -7.49
N TRP A 41 4.40 6.90 -7.91
CA TRP A 41 3.83 7.09 -9.26
C TRP A 41 3.23 8.47 -9.44
N LEU A 42 2.48 8.95 -8.47
CA LEU A 42 1.92 10.30 -8.48
C LEU A 42 3.02 11.36 -8.62
N LYS A 43 4.08 11.22 -7.85
CA LYS A 43 5.23 12.13 -7.85
C LYS A 43 5.95 12.14 -9.20
N GLU A 44 6.13 10.98 -9.81
CA GLU A 44 6.79 10.86 -11.11
C GLU A 44 5.95 11.48 -12.23
N VAL A 45 4.65 11.27 -12.22
CA VAL A 45 3.74 11.89 -13.21
C VAL A 45 3.70 13.41 -13.02
N GLU A 46 3.67 13.90 -11.78
CA GLU A 46 3.77 15.33 -11.48
C GLU A 46 5.06 15.94 -12.03
N TYR A 47 6.17 15.27 -11.84
CA TYR A 47 7.47 15.71 -12.32
C TYR A 47 7.54 15.82 -13.84
N GLN A 48 7.01 14.82 -14.56
CA GLN A 48 7.08 14.77 -16.03
C GLN A 48 6.01 15.62 -16.72
N TYR A 49 4.82 15.71 -16.17
CA TYR A 49 3.65 16.27 -16.86
C TYR A 49 2.93 17.39 -16.10
N GLY A 50 3.36 17.70 -14.89
CA GLY A 50 2.73 18.72 -14.05
C GLY A 50 1.60 18.21 -13.17
N MET A 51 1.20 19.03 -12.21
CA MET A 51 0.23 18.68 -11.16
C MET A 51 -1.16 18.40 -11.71
N LYS A 52 -1.61 19.18 -12.68
CA LYS A 52 -2.95 18.99 -13.27
C LYS A 52 -3.09 17.60 -13.91
N VAL A 53 -2.13 17.20 -14.73
CA VAL A 53 -2.10 15.88 -15.36
C VAL A 53 -1.94 14.79 -14.30
N ALA A 54 -1.11 15.01 -13.30
CA ALA A 54 -0.92 14.06 -12.21
C ALA A 54 -2.22 13.73 -11.48
N PHE A 55 -3.05 14.72 -11.16
CA PHE A 55 -4.35 14.49 -10.53
C PHE A 55 -5.36 13.80 -11.44
N GLU A 56 -5.36 14.10 -12.72
CA GLU A 56 -6.22 13.42 -13.70
C GLU A 56 -5.84 11.93 -13.84
N VAL A 57 -4.55 11.64 -13.94
CA VAL A 57 -4.03 10.26 -13.99
C VAL A 57 -4.27 9.52 -12.68
N GLU A 58 -4.05 10.18 -11.54
CA GLU A 58 -4.28 9.61 -10.22
C GLU A 58 -5.74 9.19 -10.02
N LYS A 59 -6.68 10.02 -10.43
CA LYS A 59 -8.10 9.70 -10.36
C LYS A 59 -8.45 8.45 -11.18
N GLU A 60 -8.02 8.39 -12.42
CA GLU A 60 -8.28 7.25 -13.30
C GLU A 60 -7.59 5.97 -12.81
N ALA A 61 -6.30 6.06 -12.49
CA ALA A 61 -5.52 4.95 -11.97
C ALA A 61 -6.04 4.48 -10.61
N GLY A 62 -6.43 5.40 -9.74
CA GLY A 62 -6.97 5.09 -8.42
C GLY A 62 -8.30 4.35 -8.47
N GLU A 63 -9.22 4.81 -9.30
CA GLU A 63 -10.51 4.15 -9.49
C GLU A 63 -10.34 2.73 -10.02
N THR A 64 -9.48 2.52 -11.01
CA THR A 64 -9.22 1.21 -11.60
C THR A 64 -8.46 0.30 -10.63
N SER A 65 -7.39 0.78 -10.04
CA SER A 65 -6.52 0.02 -9.14
C SER A 65 -7.27 -0.39 -7.86
N SER A 66 -8.00 0.52 -7.24
CA SER A 66 -8.77 0.22 -6.03
C SER A 66 -9.88 -0.81 -6.28
N ALA A 67 -10.57 -0.72 -7.42
CA ALA A 67 -11.59 -1.69 -7.79
C ALA A 67 -11.02 -3.11 -7.96
N ILE A 68 -9.84 -3.23 -8.58
CA ILE A 68 -9.15 -4.52 -8.75
C ILE A 68 -8.69 -5.08 -7.41
N GLN A 69 -8.01 -4.26 -6.62
CA GLN A 69 -7.45 -4.65 -5.33
C GLN A 69 -8.54 -5.05 -4.34
N LEU A 70 -9.59 -4.25 -4.24
CA LEU A 70 -10.71 -4.51 -3.36
C LEU A 70 -11.43 -5.80 -3.72
N ARG A 71 -11.61 -6.08 -4.99
CA ARG A 71 -12.23 -7.32 -5.48
C ARG A 71 -11.42 -8.56 -5.08
N ARG A 72 -10.09 -8.50 -5.17
CA ARG A 72 -9.22 -9.59 -4.73
C ARG A 72 -9.31 -9.84 -3.22
N LEU A 73 -9.22 -8.76 -2.44
CA LEU A 73 -9.32 -8.84 -0.98
C LEU A 73 -10.69 -9.31 -0.52
N ALA A 74 -11.75 -8.79 -1.13
CA ALA A 74 -13.12 -9.16 -0.82
C ALA A 74 -13.39 -10.65 -1.02
N LYS A 75 -12.82 -11.24 -2.07
CA LYS A 75 -12.95 -12.67 -2.34
C LYS A 75 -12.31 -13.54 -1.24
N ILE A 76 -11.13 -13.14 -0.77
CA ILE A 76 -10.37 -13.89 0.25
C ILE A 76 -10.96 -13.68 1.65
N LEU A 77 -11.34 -12.43 1.96
CA LEU A 77 -11.88 -12.05 3.27
C LEU A 77 -13.40 -12.23 3.39
N ASN A 78 -14.06 -12.71 2.34
CA ASN A 78 -15.51 -12.88 2.27
C ASN A 78 -16.27 -11.57 2.56
N ILE A 79 -15.82 -10.48 1.97
CA ILE A 79 -16.48 -9.17 2.08
C ILE A 79 -17.47 -9.02 0.93
N GLU A 80 -18.72 -8.74 1.24
CA GLU A 80 -19.75 -8.46 0.25
C GLU A 80 -19.51 -7.09 -0.40
N LEU A 81 -19.46 -7.04 -1.73
CA LEU A 81 -19.37 -5.82 -2.51
C LEU A 81 -20.67 -5.52 -3.24
N LYS A 82 -21.06 -4.25 -3.22
CA LYS A 82 -22.15 -3.69 -4.02
C LYS A 82 -21.60 -2.65 -4.97
N ASN A 83 -21.68 -2.90 -6.27
CA ASN A 83 -21.09 -2.01 -7.29
C ASN A 83 -19.59 -1.71 -7.03
N GLY A 84 -18.83 -2.72 -6.57
CA GLY A 84 -17.40 -2.57 -6.28
C GLY A 84 -17.08 -1.89 -4.94
N ILE A 85 -18.09 -1.54 -4.16
CA ILE A 85 -17.97 -0.87 -2.86
C ILE A 85 -18.39 -1.84 -1.76
N PRO A 86 -17.67 -1.90 -0.62
CA PRO A 86 -18.10 -2.74 0.49
C PRO A 86 -19.56 -2.47 0.90
N ALA A 87 -20.39 -3.48 0.85
CA ALA A 87 -21.82 -3.35 1.17
C ALA A 87 -22.06 -2.81 2.59
N ALA A 88 -21.12 -3.05 3.50
CA ALA A 88 -21.17 -2.52 4.86
C ALA A 88 -21.28 -1.00 4.92
N LEU A 89 -20.70 -0.28 3.96
CA LEU A 89 -20.78 1.19 3.92
C LEU A 89 -22.20 1.68 3.65
N TYR A 90 -22.96 0.97 2.85
CA TYR A 90 -24.36 1.31 2.57
C TYR A 90 -25.31 1.06 3.75
N ARG A 91 -24.87 0.29 4.76
CA ARG A 91 -25.64 0.03 5.98
C ARG A 91 -25.43 1.06 7.07
N LEU A 92 -24.40 1.91 6.93
CA LEU A 92 -24.14 2.99 7.86
C LEU A 92 -25.12 4.15 7.61
N ASP A 93 -25.57 4.80 8.67
CA ASP A 93 -26.34 6.03 8.55
C ASP A 93 -25.41 7.23 8.19
N GLU A 94 -26.03 8.34 7.87
CA GLU A 94 -25.31 9.55 7.43
C GLU A 94 -24.31 10.04 8.49
N LYS A 95 -24.69 10.02 9.76
CA LYS A 95 -23.82 10.41 10.87
C LYS A 95 -22.61 9.49 11.00
N GLN A 96 -22.79 8.19 10.89
CA GLN A 96 -21.70 7.22 10.92
C GLN A 96 -20.76 7.38 9.72
N LEU A 97 -21.29 7.70 8.54
CA LEU A 97 -20.49 7.99 7.35
C LEU A 97 -19.66 9.26 7.51
N GLU A 98 -20.23 10.31 8.10
CA GLU A 98 -19.49 11.53 8.42
C GLU A 98 -18.37 11.28 9.44
N GLU A 99 -18.65 10.52 10.49
CA GLU A 99 -17.63 10.11 11.48
C GLU A 99 -16.49 9.30 10.84
N LEU A 100 -16.83 8.41 9.91
CA LEU A 100 -15.82 7.63 9.18
C LEU A 100 -14.97 8.52 8.28
N LEU A 101 -15.58 9.45 7.57
CA LEU A 101 -14.86 10.40 6.73
C LEU A 101 -13.93 11.27 7.55
N ASP A 102 -14.38 11.80 8.70
CA ASP A 102 -13.56 12.58 9.61
C ASP A 102 -12.35 11.79 10.13
N ALA A 103 -12.57 10.51 10.48
CA ALA A 103 -11.46 9.63 10.90
C ALA A 103 -10.43 9.41 9.79
N LEU A 104 -10.85 9.26 8.54
CA LEU A 104 -9.95 9.13 7.39
C LEU A 104 -9.17 10.43 7.14
N CYS A 105 -9.82 11.57 7.25
CA CYS A 105 -9.15 12.87 7.14
C CYS A 105 -8.12 13.09 8.26
N LEU A 106 -8.46 12.69 9.48
CA LEU A 106 -7.54 12.77 10.62
C LEU A 106 -6.31 11.87 10.43
N ASN A 107 -6.52 10.66 9.89
CA ASN A 107 -5.41 9.76 9.55
C ASN A 107 -4.48 10.36 8.51
N TRP A 108 -5.02 11.07 7.54
CA TRP A 108 -4.22 11.77 6.54
C TRP A 108 -3.30 12.80 7.18
N LEU A 109 -3.86 13.68 8.02
CA LEU A 109 -3.08 14.69 8.72
C LEU A 109 -2.05 14.10 9.68
N ALA A 110 -2.41 13.04 10.41
CA ALA A 110 -1.50 12.34 11.31
C ALA A 110 -0.32 11.71 10.58
N ASN A 111 -0.51 11.27 9.33
CA ASN A 111 0.55 10.70 8.53
C ASN A 111 1.72 11.66 8.30
N ASP A 112 1.44 12.93 8.03
CA ASP A 112 2.47 13.96 7.85
C ASP A 112 3.30 14.15 9.12
N GLY A 113 2.67 14.20 10.27
CA GLY A 113 3.36 14.31 11.57
C GLY A 113 4.23 13.12 11.88
N VAL A 114 3.77 11.91 11.60
CA VAL A 114 4.55 10.67 11.80
C VAL A 114 5.78 10.64 10.89
N TRP A 115 5.64 10.97 9.63
CA TRP A 115 6.75 11.06 8.69
C TRP A 115 7.78 12.11 9.09
N PHE A 116 7.32 13.28 9.50
CA PHE A 116 8.19 14.34 9.97
C PHE A 116 9.03 13.92 11.18
N GLN A 117 8.41 13.29 12.18
CA GLN A 117 9.11 12.78 13.35
C GLN A 117 10.11 11.69 12.99
N ALA A 118 9.77 10.78 12.08
CA ALA A 118 10.67 9.73 11.63
C ALA A 118 11.89 10.32 10.89
N ILE A 119 11.69 11.33 10.06
CA ILE A 119 12.79 12.04 9.38
C ILE A 119 13.70 12.73 10.39
N GLU A 120 13.14 13.42 11.37
CA GLU A 120 13.95 14.08 12.43
C GLU A 120 14.78 13.07 13.25
N SER A 121 14.24 11.88 13.49
CA SER A 121 14.91 10.81 14.21
C SER A 121 16.08 10.20 13.43
N GLU A 122 15.91 9.98 12.11
CA GLU A 122 16.89 9.31 11.25
C GLU A 122 17.92 10.26 10.64
N VAL A 123 17.56 11.52 10.40
CA VAL A 123 18.44 12.53 9.78
C VAL A 123 18.87 13.54 10.84
N PRO A 124 20.14 13.59 11.24
CA PRO A 124 20.63 14.59 12.19
C PRO A 124 20.31 16.01 11.74
N ARG A 125 19.84 16.85 12.65
CA ARG A 125 19.47 18.26 12.37
C ARG A 125 20.58 19.05 11.69
N SER A 126 21.84 18.75 11.98
CA SER A 126 23.00 19.37 11.32
C SER A 126 23.05 19.10 9.82
N ARG A 127 22.52 17.96 9.35
CA ARG A 127 22.39 17.64 7.92
C ARG A 127 21.12 18.24 7.34
N ALA A 128 20.03 18.24 8.06
CA ALA A 128 18.75 18.82 7.63
C ALA A 128 18.86 20.34 7.43
N ALA A 129 19.56 21.03 8.32
CA ALA A 129 19.79 22.48 8.24
C ALA A 129 20.69 22.92 7.08
N GLY A 130 21.49 21.99 6.53
CA GLY A 130 22.37 22.24 5.38
C GLY A 130 21.73 21.99 4.01
N HIS A 131 20.51 21.48 3.96
CA HIS A 131 19.79 21.17 2.72
C HIS A 131 18.78 22.26 2.37
N PRO A 132 18.93 22.95 1.22
CA PRO A 132 18.02 24.03 0.83
C PRO A 132 16.63 23.55 0.39
N ILE A 133 16.34 22.25 0.44
CA ILE A 133 15.09 21.64 0.01
C ILE A 133 14.12 21.48 1.20
N LEU A 134 14.59 21.68 2.38
CA LEU A 134 13.79 21.65 3.59
C LEU A 134 13.49 23.06 4.04
#